data_41b8322a3c8104cff1bd9ad27967df8f
#
_entry.id   41b8322a3c8104cff1bd9ad27967df8f
#
_cell.length_a   1.000
_cell.length_b   1.000
_cell.length_c   1.000
_cell.angle_alpha   90.00
_cell.angle_beta   90.00
_cell.angle_gamma   90.00
#
_symmetry.space_group_name_H-M   'P 1'
#
loop_
_entity.id
_entity.type
_entity.pdbx_description
1 polymer ?
#
loop_
_entity_poly.entity_id
_entity_poly.type
_entity_poly.pdbx_seq_one_letter_code
_entity_poly.pdbx_strand_id
1 'polypeptide(L)'
;AFVRDGVREKRGRILAVLTSTPMIGDSGKKAGFELTELSRAYLVFLANGYEVDIASPLGGEPPMRKDDGLIDADHAFLNDAEAMRKVNHSLPLAGIRAADYAAVYFVGGKGTMFDFPDNPHIQQIVREVYESGGVIGAVCHGPAGLLNVRLGDGSLLIAGRQLTGFSNAEELFLIEDAREVFPFLLEDRLQERGATYREGALYLDNTIVDGRLVTGQNPWSTWSVAESMIRALGHEPVVREATAEENSVALLQTFHAKGSDAALRERAQAAHLDRGLLLMHALVAGMQWRLADAFVMQRLARP
;
A
#
# COMPACT_ATOMS: atom_id res chain seq x y z
N ALA A 1 19.51 13.69 -1.97
CA ALA A 1 18.64 13.08 -2.96
C ALA A 1 18.23 11.69 -2.47
N PHE A 2 16.97 11.38 -2.52
CA PHE A 2 16.37 10.14 -2.05
C PHE A 2 16.94 8.89 -2.80
N VAL A 3 17.25 9.06 -4.07
CA VAL A 3 17.94 8.09 -4.91
C VAL A 3 19.16 8.79 -5.52
N ARG A 4 20.36 8.25 -5.32
CA ARG A 4 21.60 8.84 -5.87
C ARG A 4 21.76 8.60 -7.37
N ASP A 5 21.40 7.41 -7.84
CA ASP A 5 21.58 6.98 -9.23
C ASP A 5 20.34 6.25 -9.73
N GLY A 6 19.36 7.00 -10.22
CA GLY A 6 18.17 6.43 -10.87
C GLY A 6 18.48 5.81 -12.22
N VAL A 7 17.65 4.86 -12.64
CA VAL A 7 17.72 4.23 -13.96
C VAL A 7 17.32 5.23 -15.03
N ARG A 8 18.21 5.46 -16.01
CA ARG A 8 17.95 6.40 -17.13
C ARG A 8 17.19 5.75 -18.28
N GLU A 9 17.27 4.41 -18.39
CA GLU A 9 16.55 3.66 -19.39
C GLU A 9 15.05 3.73 -19.13
N LYS A 10 14.27 3.97 -20.18
CA LYS A 10 12.81 3.90 -20.10
C LYS A 10 12.38 2.45 -20.18
N ARG A 11 11.78 1.93 -19.10
CA ARG A 11 11.36 0.53 -18.95
C ARG A 11 9.88 0.29 -19.20
N GLY A 12 9.12 1.35 -19.48
CA GLY A 12 7.68 1.28 -19.72
C GLY A 12 6.89 2.18 -18.78
N ARG A 13 5.60 1.86 -18.63
CA ARG A 13 4.66 2.62 -17.82
C ARG A 13 3.99 1.75 -16.78
N ILE A 14 3.73 2.35 -15.63
CA ILE A 14 2.91 1.79 -14.54
C ILE A 14 1.69 2.68 -14.37
N LEU A 15 0.51 2.08 -14.30
CA LEU A 15 -0.73 2.77 -13.99
C LEU A 15 -0.96 2.73 -12.48
N ALA A 16 -0.96 3.88 -11.82
CA ALA A 16 -1.41 4.03 -10.43
C ALA A 16 -2.89 4.40 -10.42
N VAL A 17 -3.69 3.61 -9.72
CA VAL A 17 -5.15 3.79 -9.63
C VAL A 17 -5.54 4.30 -8.26
N LEU A 18 -6.24 5.44 -8.22
CA LEU A 18 -6.74 6.10 -7.03
C LEU A 18 -8.26 5.99 -6.96
N THR A 19 -8.83 6.00 -5.74
CA THR A 19 -10.28 6.10 -5.58
C THR A 19 -10.81 7.50 -5.90
N SER A 20 -12.02 7.58 -6.44
CA SER A 20 -12.77 8.82 -6.61
C SER A 20 -13.76 9.08 -5.46
N THR A 21 -13.84 8.20 -4.45
CA THR A 21 -14.83 8.25 -3.38
C THR A 21 -14.35 9.08 -2.19
N PRO A 22 -15.03 10.21 -1.87
CA PRO A 22 -14.59 11.14 -0.82
C PRO A 22 -15.04 10.78 0.58
N MET A 23 -16.09 9.95 0.74
CA MET A 23 -16.73 9.67 2.02
C MET A 23 -16.89 8.17 2.27
N ILE A 24 -16.87 7.77 3.54
CA ILE A 24 -17.19 6.40 3.98
C ILE A 24 -18.73 6.30 4.05
N GLY A 25 -19.37 5.91 2.95
CA GLY A 25 -20.82 5.82 2.86
C GLY A 25 -21.48 7.08 3.40
N ASP A 26 -22.54 6.89 4.21
CA ASP A 26 -23.29 7.98 4.85
C ASP A 26 -22.79 8.32 6.28
N SER A 27 -21.61 7.82 6.66
CA SER A 27 -21.08 7.97 8.04
C SER A 27 -20.64 9.39 8.39
N GLY A 28 -20.51 10.29 7.42
CA GLY A 28 -19.90 11.61 7.60
C GLY A 28 -18.37 11.59 7.76
N LYS A 29 -17.74 10.40 7.75
CA LYS A 29 -16.28 10.24 7.83
C LYS A 29 -15.66 10.37 6.44
N LYS A 30 -14.53 11.06 6.34
CA LYS A 30 -13.80 11.21 5.08
C LYS A 30 -13.14 9.89 4.67
N ALA A 31 -13.21 9.59 3.38
CA ALA A 31 -12.48 8.53 2.71
C ALA A 31 -11.39 9.12 1.80
N GLY A 32 -11.25 8.64 0.59
CA GLY A 32 -10.25 9.07 -0.37
C GLY A 32 -9.07 8.12 -0.44
N PHE A 33 -8.02 8.49 -1.18
CA PHE A 33 -6.78 7.72 -1.29
C PHE A 33 -5.71 8.24 -0.31
N GLU A 34 -4.82 7.34 0.12
CA GLU A 34 -3.73 7.69 1.03
C GLU A 34 -2.51 8.23 0.26
N LEU A 35 -2.12 9.48 0.56
CA LEU A 35 -1.00 10.13 -0.11
C LEU A 35 0.30 9.35 -0.02
N THR A 36 0.65 8.84 1.17
CA THR A 36 1.91 8.13 1.41
C THR A 36 2.05 6.85 0.60
N GLU A 37 0.93 6.21 0.30
CA GLU A 37 0.90 5.01 -0.54
C GLU A 37 1.10 5.33 -2.03
N LEU A 38 0.71 6.52 -2.48
CA LEU A 38 0.99 6.99 -3.84
C LEU A 38 2.41 7.54 -3.95
N SER A 39 2.77 8.50 -3.11
CA SER A 39 4.02 9.27 -3.22
C SER A 39 5.25 8.37 -3.17
N ARG A 40 5.29 7.44 -2.22
CA ARG A 40 6.43 6.55 -2.00
C ARG A 40 6.59 5.55 -3.15
N ALA A 41 5.51 4.90 -3.57
CA ALA A 41 5.54 3.99 -4.71
C ALA A 41 5.89 4.71 -6.01
N TYR A 42 5.32 5.90 -6.25
CA TYR A 42 5.61 6.74 -7.41
C TYR A 42 7.12 7.03 -7.54
N LEU A 43 7.77 7.42 -6.44
CA LEU A 43 9.20 7.70 -6.42
C LEU A 43 10.05 6.45 -6.71
N VAL A 44 9.66 5.29 -6.15
CA VAL A 44 10.34 4.01 -6.45
C VAL A 44 10.20 3.66 -7.93
N PHE A 45 9.02 3.78 -8.52
CA PHE A 45 8.81 3.48 -9.92
C PHE A 45 9.62 4.41 -10.84
N LEU A 46 9.60 5.72 -10.59
CA LEU A 46 10.41 6.67 -11.35
C LEU A 46 11.90 6.38 -11.24
N ALA A 47 12.40 6.11 -10.03
CA ALA A 47 13.81 5.80 -9.81
C ALA A 47 14.26 4.56 -10.59
N ASN A 48 13.34 3.64 -10.86
CA ASN A 48 13.59 2.40 -11.59
C ASN A 48 13.28 2.47 -13.10
N GLY A 49 13.09 3.68 -13.64
CA GLY A 49 12.95 3.91 -15.09
C GLY A 49 11.53 3.74 -15.64
N TYR A 50 10.52 3.67 -14.79
CA TYR A 50 9.12 3.61 -15.21
C TYR A 50 8.47 5.00 -15.18
N GLU A 51 7.74 5.32 -16.25
CA GLU A 51 6.81 6.43 -16.22
C GLU A 51 5.56 5.99 -15.44
N VAL A 52 4.96 6.91 -14.68
CA VAL A 52 3.75 6.62 -13.92
C VAL A 52 2.62 7.50 -14.42
N ASP A 53 1.54 6.87 -14.88
CA ASP A 53 0.28 7.56 -15.13
C ASP A 53 -0.65 7.33 -13.94
N ILE A 54 -1.49 8.32 -13.65
CA ILE A 54 -2.43 8.30 -12.54
C ILE A 54 -3.84 8.33 -13.10
N ALA A 55 -4.65 7.37 -12.68
CA ALA A 55 -6.05 7.23 -13.07
C ALA A 55 -6.95 7.07 -11.84
N SER A 56 -8.22 7.37 -12.04
CA SER A 56 -9.27 7.14 -11.06
C SER A 56 -10.58 6.79 -11.76
N PRO A 57 -11.57 6.17 -11.09
CA PRO A 57 -12.84 5.80 -11.71
C PRO A 57 -13.50 6.92 -12.50
N LEU A 58 -13.53 8.13 -11.96
CA LEU A 58 -14.16 9.30 -12.56
C LEU A 58 -13.22 10.23 -13.31
N GLY A 59 -11.90 10.06 -13.14
CA GLY A 59 -10.92 11.04 -13.58
C GLY A 59 -10.97 12.35 -12.78
N GLY A 60 -10.23 13.35 -13.22
CA GLY A 60 -10.16 14.64 -12.53
C GLY A 60 -9.35 14.58 -11.24
N GLU A 61 -9.74 15.37 -10.24
CA GLU A 61 -9.05 15.48 -8.95
C GLU A 61 -9.63 14.49 -7.95
N PRO A 62 -8.93 13.37 -7.61
CA PRO A 62 -9.37 12.42 -6.61
C PRO A 62 -9.22 12.99 -5.19
N PRO A 63 -10.07 12.57 -4.24
CA PRO A 63 -9.98 13.03 -2.85
C PRO A 63 -8.73 12.45 -2.16
N MET A 64 -7.82 13.33 -1.75
CA MET A 64 -6.55 12.98 -1.10
C MET A 64 -6.66 13.00 0.42
N ARG A 65 -6.17 11.94 1.07
CA ARG A 65 -5.92 11.90 2.51
C ARG A 65 -4.44 12.12 2.78
N LYS A 66 -4.15 12.99 3.73
CA LYS A 66 -2.79 13.26 4.22
C LYS A 66 -2.74 12.89 5.69
N ASP A 67 -1.81 12.02 6.03
CA ASP A 67 -1.51 11.70 7.42
C ASP A 67 -0.55 12.74 8.02
N ASP A 68 -0.49 12.82 9.36
CA ASP A 68 0.35 13.79 10.05
C ASP A 68 1.85 13.46 9.98
N GLY A 69 2.22 12.24 9.58
CA GLY A 69 3.59 11.73 9.54
C GLY A 69 4.26 11.79 8.16
N LEU A 70 4.08 12.90 7.40
CA LEU A 70 4.73 13.04 6.10
C LEU A 70 6.25 13.18 6.24
N ILE A 71 6.99 12.44 5.42
CA ILE A 71 8.45 12.48 5.32
C ILE A 71 8.91 13.28 4.10
N ASP A 72 10.22 13.52 3.98
CA ASP A 72 10.81 14.29 2.87
C ASP A 72 10.40 13.75 1.49
N ALA A 73 10.23 12.44 1.34
CA ALA A 73 9.77 11.82 0.10
C ALA A 73 8.33 12.26 -0.27
N ASP A 74 7.45 12.33 0.71
CA ASP A 74 6.06 12.76 0.50
C ASP A 74 6.01 14.26 0.15
N HIS A 75 6.82 15.06 0.83
CA HIS A 75 6.96 16.48 0.50
C HIS A 75 7.58 16.71 -0.88
N ALA A 76 8.55 15.91 -1.29
CA ALA A 76 9.14 15.97 -2.62
C ALA A 76 8.09 15.69 -3.70
N PHE A 77 7.23 14.68 -3.50
CA PHE A 77 6.12 14.38 -4.38
C PHE A 77 5.12 15.54 -4.47
N LEU A 78 4.71 16.11 -3.32
CA LEU A 78 3.77 17.23 -3.28
C LEU A 78 4.31 18.51 -3.94
N ASN A 79 5.63 18.68 -3.96
CA ASN A 79 6.31 19.82 -4.60
C ASN A 79 6.69 19.54 -6.06
N ASP A 80 6.47 18.34 -6.56
CA ASP A 80 6.67 18.00 -7.97
C ASP A 80 5.44 18.43 -8.78
N ALA A 81 5.61 19.47 -9.59
CA ALA A 81 4.53 20.06 -10.39
C ALA A 81 3.93 19.05 -11.40
N GLU A 82 4.76 18.15 -11.97
CA GLU A 82 4.30 17.14 -12.92
C GLU A 82 3.51 16.03 -12.20
N ALA A 83 3.99 15.55 -11.06
CA ALA A 83 3.29 14.57 -10.25
C ALA A 83 1.92 15.11 -9.80
N MET A 84 1.89 16.33 -9.26
CA MET A 84 0.64 16.97 -8.81
C MET A 84 -0.30 17.30 -9.96
N ARG A 85 0.21 17.65 -11.14
CA ARG A 85 -0.63 17.80 -12.33
C ARG A 85 -1.33 16.48 -12.69
N LYS A 86 -0.62 15.35 -12.63
CA LYS A 86 -1.20 14.02 -12.87
C LYS A 86 -2.24 13.63 -11.82
N VAL A 87 -2.03 13.99 -10.56
CA VAL A 87 -3.03 13.76 -9.50
C VAL A 87 -4.28 14.62 -9.74
N ASN A 88 -4.10 15.93 -9.95
CA ASN A 88 -5.21 16.87 -10.08
C ASN A 88 -6.01 16.66 -11.38
N HIS A 89 -5.41 16.00 -12.37
CA HIS A 89 -6.01 15.65 -13.65
C HIS A 89 -5.85 14.14 -13.93
N SER A 90 -6.26 13.31 -12.98
CA SER A 90 -6.20 11.85 -13.16
C SER A 90 -7.01 11.40 -14.37
N LEU A 91 -6.50 10.39 -15.06
CA LEU A 91 -7.17 9.84 -16.24
C LEU A 91 -8.43 9.07 -15.82
N PRO A 92 -9.57 9.23 -16.51
CA PRO A 92 -10.72 8.38 -16.26
C PRO A 92 -10.42 6.94 -16.71
N LEU A 93 -10.77 5.94 -15.88
CA LEU A 93 -10.50 4.54 -16.19
C LEU A 93 -11.12 4.07 -17.51
N ALA A 94 -12.24 4.65 -17.92
CA ALA A 94 -12.90 4.33 -19.19
C ALA A 94 -12.03 4.58 -20.44
N GLY A 95 -11.02 5.47 -20.33
CA GLY A 95 -10.11 5.79 -21.44
C GLY A 95 -8.77 5.04 -21.41
N ILE A 96 -8.55 4.17 -20.43
CA ILE A 96 -7.27 3.47 -20.24
C ILE A 96 -7.15 2.30 -21.21
N ARG A 97 -6.00 2.22 -21.88
CA ARG A 97 -5.60 1.09 -22.72
C ARG A 97 -4.60 0.24 -21.94
N ALA A 98 -5.00 -0.97 -21.57
CA ALA A 98 -4.17 -1.90 -20.79
C ALA A 98 -2.82 -2.20 -21.45
N ALA A 99 -2.77 -2.26 -22.79
CA ALA A 99 -1.57 -2.53 -23.56
C ALA A 99 -0.44 -1.48 -23.39
N ASP A 100 -0.77 -0.30 -22.87
CA ASP A 100 0.20 0.77 -22.66
C ASP A 100 0.99 0.61 -21.33
N TYR A 101 0.62 -0.38 -20.49
CA TYR A 101 1.15 -0.53 -19.13
C TYR A 101 1.79 -1.89 -18.90
N ALA A 102 2.99 -1.86 -18.30
CA ALA A 102 3.69 -3.05 -17.82
C ALA A 102 3.15 -3.55 -16.46
N ALA A 103 2.54 -2.66 -15.69
CA ALA A 103 1.97 -2.97 -14.39
C ALA A 103 0.82 -2.02 -14.02
N VAL A 104 -0.03 -2.47 -13.10
CA VAL A 104 -1.05 -1.65 -12.42
C VAL A 104 -0.76 -1.68 -10.93
N TYR A 105 -0.83 -0.53 -10.29
CA TYR A 105 -0.67 -0.37 -8.84
C TYR A 105 -1.90 0.29 -8.25
N PHE A 106 -2.59 -0.40 -7.35
CA PHE A 106 -3.75 0.11 -6.63
C PHE A 106 -3.32 0.76 -5.33
N VAL A 107 -3.44 2.06 -5.28
CA VAL A 107 -3.26 2.86 -4.06
C VAL A 107 -4.44 2.61 -3.15
N GLY A 108 -4.19 2.44 -1.85
CA GLY A 108 -5.25 2.24 -0.89
C GLY A 108 -5.91 3.54 -0.47
N GLY A 109 -6.58 3.46 0.64
CA GLY A 109 -7.50 4.46 1.16
C GLY A 109 -8.93 3.91 1.20
N LYS A 110 -9.70 4.37 2.18
CA LYS A 110 -11.00 3.78 2.51
C LYS A 110 -12.05 3.92 1.40
N GLY A 111 -11.86 4.91 0.50
CA GLY A 111 -12.75 5.11 -0.64
C GLY A 111 -12.75 3.94 -1.63
N THR A 112 -11.64 3.21 -1.74
CA THR A 112 -11.50 2.06 -2.63
C THR A 112 -12.54 0.97 -2.38
N MET A 113 -13.00 0.84 -1.13
CA MET A 113 -14.01 -0.15 -0.73
C MET A 113 -15.37 0.07 -1.42
N PHE A 114 -15.61 1.28 -1.94
CA PHE A 114 -16.88 1.70 -2.53
C PHE A 114 -16.87 1.70 -4.06
N ASP A 115 -15.75 2.10 -4.68
CA ASP A 115 -15.71 2.32 -6.13
C ASP A 115 -14.77 1.39 -6.90
N PHE A 116 -14.01 0.51 -6.22
CA PHE A 116 -13.12 -0.44 -6.90
C PHE A 116 -13.77 -1.79 -7.20
N PRO A 117 -14.48 -2.47 -6.25
CA PRO A 117 -14.82 -3.89 -6.40
C PRO A 117 -15.63 -4.23 -7.65
N ASP A 118 -16.62 -3.42 -7.97
CA ASP A 118 -17.55 -3.67 -9.07
C ASP A 118 -17.30 -2.80 -10.31
N ASN A 119 -16.13 -2.13 -10.35
CA ASN A 119 -15.77 -1.28 -11.48
C ASN A 119 -15.36 -2.13 -12.69
N PRO A 120 -16.12 -2.10 -13.80
CA PRO A 120 -15.86 -2.96 -14.97
C PRO A 120 -14.55 -2.59 -15.67
N HIS A 121 -14.13 -1.33 -15.61
CA HIS A 121 -12.86 -0.91 -16.23
C HIS A 121 -11.66 -1.42 -15.44
N ILE A 122 -11.72 -1.43 -14.10
CA ILE A 122 -10.70 -2.07 -13.26
C ILE A 122 -10.58 -3.54 -13.62
N GLN A 123 -11.71 -4.26 -13.67
CA GLN A 123 -11.73 -5.68 -13.97
C GLN A 123 -11.11 -5.98 -15.35
N GLN A 124 -11.44 -5.20 -16.35
CA GLN A 124 -10.89 -5.34 -17.70
C GLN A 124 -9.39 -5.03 -17.73
N ILE A 125 -8.96 -3.87 -17.20
CA ILE A 125 -7.56 -3.44 -17.22
C ILE A 125 -6.67 -4.46 -16.49
N VAL A 126 -7.07 -4.90 -15.30
CA VAL A 126 -6.30 -5.87 -14.52
C VAL A 126 -6.17 -7.20 -15.26
N ARG A 127 -7.29 -7.72 -15.81
CA ARG A 127 -7.26 -8.95 -16.58
C ARG A 127 -6.31 -8.84 -17.77
N GLU A 128 -6.44 -7.81 -18.60
CA GLU A 128 -5.63 -7.63 -19.81
C GLU A 128 -4.15 -7.45 -19.48
N VAL A 129 -3.81 -6.64 -18.48
CA VAL A 129 -2.41 -6.45 -18.04
C VAL A 129 -1.84 -7.75 -17.48
N TYR A 130 -2.59 -8.45 -16.63
CA TYR A 130 -2.12 -9.69 -16.02
C TYR A 130 -1.95 -10.81 -17.05
N GLU A 131 -2.89 -11.01 -17.96
CA GLU A 131 -2.84 -12.04 -19.00
C GLU A 131 -1.78 -11.77 -20.07
N SER A 132 -1.42 -10.49 -20.29
CA SER A 132 -0.28 -10.12 -21.16
C SER A 132 1.10 -10.22 -20.48
N GLY A 133 1.17 -10.72 -19.26
CA GLY A 133 2.42 -10.91 -18.52
C GLY A 133 2.80 -9.74 -17.62
N GLY A 134 1.95 -8.73 -17.47
CA GLY A 134 2.17 -7.59 -16.58
C GLY A 134 2.02 -7.93 -15.10
N VAL A 135 2.43 -6.99 -14.25
CA VAL A 135 2.44 -7.10 -12.79
C VAL A 135 1.27 -6.34 -12.20
N ILE A 136 0.63 -6.91 -11.20
CA ILE A 136 -0.44 -6.27 -10.43
C ILE A 136 0.02 -6.08 -8.99
N GLY A 137 0.01 -4.84 -8.54
CA GLY A 137 0.31 -4.46 -7.17
C GLY A 137 -0.87 -3.78 -6.49
N ALA A 138 -1.00 -3.98 -5.17
CA ALA A 138 -2.02 -3.31 -4.37
C ALA A 138 -1.59 -3.22 -2.91
N VAL A 139 -1.96 -2.14 -2.22
CA VAL A 139 -1.60 -1.94 -0.82
C VAL A 139 -2.81 -1.48 0.00
N CYS A 140 -2.83 -1.85 1.28
CA CYS A 140 -3.83 -1.41 2.25
C CYS A 140 -5.25 -1.83 1.81
N HIS A 141 -6.14 -0.89 1.50
CA HIS A 141 -7.46 -1.18 0.94
C HIS A 141 -7.46 -1.36 -0.59
N GLY A 142 -6.32 -1.12 -1.25
CA GLY A 142 -6.17 -1.27 -2.71
C GLY A 142 -6.57 -2.62 -3.29
N PRO A 143 -6.34 -3.75 -2.58
CA PRO A 143 -6.79 -5.07 -3.04
C PRO A 143 -8.30 -5.21 -3.25
N ALA A 144 -9.12 -4.25 -2.79
CA ALA A 144 -10.54 -4.19 -3.15
C ALA A 144 -10.76 -4.20 -4.68
N GLY A 145 -9.83 -3.63 -5.45
CA GLY A 145 -9.86 -3.66 -6.92
C GLY A 145 -9.66 -5.04 -7.54
N LEU A 146 -9.20 -6.01 -6.77
CA LEU A 146 -8.92 -7.37 -7.25
C LEU A 146 -10.09 -8.34 -7.01
N LEU A 147 -11.05 -7.98 -6.17
CA LEU A 147 -12.08 -8.87 -5.63
C LEU A 147 -12.92 -9.59 -6.70
N ASN A 148 -13.23 -8.92 -7.79
CA ASN A 148 -14.14 -9.42 -8.82
C ASN A 148 -13.48 -9.56 -10.20
N VAL A 149 -12.15 -9.50 -10.28
CA VAL A 149 -11.42 -9.68 -11.54
C VAL A 149 -11.48 -11.14 -11.97
N ARG A 150 -12.06 -11.38 -13.16
CA ARG A 150 -12.09 -12.71 -13.78
C ARG A 150 -11.10 -12.77 -14.93
N LEU A 151 -10.36 -13.87 -14.98
CA LEU A 151 -9.45 -14.20 -16.07
C LEU A 151 -10.25 -14.74 -17.27
N GLY A 152 -9.59 -14.92 -18.41
CA GLY A 152 -10.22 -15.40 -19.65
C GLY A 152 -10.85 -16.80 -19.54
N ASP A 153 -10.39 -17.62 -18.60
CA ASP A 153 -10.97 -18.94 -18.29
C ASP A 153 -12.20 -18.85 -17.33
N GLY A 154 -12.57 -17.64 -16.91
CA GLY A 154 -13.69 -17.40 -16.00
C GLY A 154 -13.35 -17.50 -14.51
N SER A 155 -12.15 -17.95 -14.14
CA SER A 155 -11.72 -18.03 -12.76
C SER A 155 -11.47 -16.63 -12.18
N LEU A 156 -11.60 -16.48 -10.86
CA LEU A 156 -11.19 -15.25 -10.18
C LEU A 156 -9.66 -15.18 -10.11
N LEU A 157 -9.09 -14.02 -10.44
CA LEU A 157 -7.64 -13.79 -10.37
C LEU A 157 -7.05 -14.20 -9.02
N ILE A 158 -7.74 -13.89 -7.93
CA ILE A 158 -7.24 -14.09 -6.56
C ILE A 158 -7.56 -15.47 -5.97
N ALA A 159 -8.41 -16.27 -6.62
CA ALA A 159 -8.75 -17.61 -6.13
C ALA A 159 -7.51 -18.52 -6.09
N GLY A 160 -7.23 -19.08 -4.92
CA GLY A 160 -6.06 -19.92 -4.66
C GLY A 160 -4.73 -19.16 -4.57
N ARG A 161 -4.74 -17.83 -4.69
CA ARG A 161 -3.53 -17.00 -4.56
C ARG A 161 -3.27 -16.58 -3.13
N GLN A 162 -2.00 -16.46 -2.80
CA GLN A 162 -1.57 -15.86 -1.54
C GLN A 162 -1.54 -14.34 -1.68
N LEU A 163 -2.17 -13.65 -0.77
CA LEU A 163 -2.21 -12.20 -0.76
C LEU A 163 -2.51 -11.64 0.64
N THR A 164 -2.39 -10.33 0.77
CA THR A 164 -2.77 -9.58 1.95
C THR A 164 -3.49 -8.28 1.55
N GLY A 165 -3.97 -7.57 2.51
CA GLY A 165 -4.60 -6.25 2.43
C GLY A 165 -4.87 -5.77 3.84
N PHE A 166 -5.54 -4.63 3.99
CA PHE A 166 -5.84 -4.09 5.31
C PHE A 166 -6.65 -5.10 6.13
N SER A 167 -6.11 -5.49 7.31
CA SER A 167 -6.66 -6.59 8.09
C SER A 167 -7.90 -6.19 8.88
N ASN A 168 -8.72 -7.17 9.23
CA ASN A 168 -9.86 -6.95 10.13
C ASN A 168 -9.42 -6.38 11.48
N ALA A 169 -8.28 -6.86 11.99
CA ALA A 169 -7.75 -6.39 13.26
C ALA A 169 -7.34 -4.91 13.19
N GLU A 170 -6.72 -4.48 12.09
CA GLU A 170 -6.38 -3.07 11.86
C GLU A 170 -7.64 -2.21 11.66
N GLU A 171 -8.59 -2.67 10.87
CA GLU A 171 -9.81 -1.91 10.55
C GLU A 171 -10.68 -1.69 11.79
N LEU A 172 -10.96 -2.75 12.53
CA LEU A 172 -11.80 -2.68 13.73
C LEU A 172 -11.12 -1.94 14.89
N PHE A 173 -9.79 -1.89 14.91
CA PHE A 173 -9.06 -1.08 15.88
C PHE A 173 -9.19 0.43 15.59
N LEU A 174 -9.20 0.81 14.30
CA LEU A 174 -9.31 2.22 13.88
C LEU A 174 -10.76 2.70 13.84
N ILE A 175 -11.70 1.84 13.44
CA ILE A 175 -13.11 2.16 13.23
C ILE A 175 -13.94 1.05 13.87
N GLU A 176 -14.38 1.27 15.10
CA GLU A 176 -15.13 0.29 15.88
C GLU A 176 -16.41 -0.17 15.16
N ASP A 177 -17.10 0.76 14.48
CA ASP A 177 -18.29 0.53 13.68
C ASP A 177 -18.00 0.18 12.19
N ALA A 178 -16.78 -0.33 11.89
CA ALA A 178 -16.37 -0.61 10.51
C ALA A 178 -17.32 -1.57 9.76
N ARG A 179 -17.88 -2.58 10.47
CA ARG A 179 -18.84 -3.53 9.87
C ARG A 179 -20.19 -2.89 9.48
N GLU A 180 -20.50 -1.72 10.02
CA GLU A 180 -21.73 -0.98 9.74
C GLU A 180 -21.53 0.07 8.65
N VAL A 181 -20.34 0.71 8.62
CA VAL A 181 -20.07 1.83 7.71
C VAL A 181 -19.45 1.42 6.38
N PHE A 182 -18.75 0.26 6.33
CA PHE A 182 -18.24 -0.31 5.09
C PHE A 182 -19.19 -1.35 4.51
N PRO A 183 -19.22 -1.52 3.18
CA PRO A 183 -20.05 -2.56 2.54
C PRO A 183 -19.58 -3.98 2.89
N PHE A 184 -18.34 -4.14 3.32
CA PHE A 184 -17.71 -5.38 3.79
C PHE A 184 -16.39 -5.04 4.48
N LEU A 185 -15.78 -6.00 5.21
CA LEU A 185 -14.39 -5.93 5.61
C LEU A 185 -13.53 -6.59 4.52
N LEU A 186 -12.39 -5.95 4.19
CA LEU A 186 -11.56 -6.37 3.05
C LEU A 186 -11.02 -7.79 3.22
N GLU A 187 -10.46 -8.11 4.37
CA GLU A 187 -9.93 -9.45 4.68
C GLU A 187 -10.99 -10.54 4.50
N ASP A 188 -12.18 -10.34 5.08
CA ASP A 188 -13.30 -11.27 4.95
C ASP A 188 -13.65 -11.49 3.47
N ARG A 189 -13.74 -10.42 2.69
CA ARG A 189 -14.13 -10.51 1.28
C ARG A 189 -13.05 -11.14 0.41
N LEU A 190 -11.77 -10.91 0.69
CA LEU A 190 -10.67 -11.58 -0.01
C LEU A 190 -10.72 -13.10 0.22
N GLN A 191 -10.96 -13.52 1.46
CA GLN A 191 -11.10 -14.94 1.81
C GLN A 191 -12.35 -15.57 1.18
N GLU A 192 -13.49 -14.88 1.19
CA GLU A 192 -14.72 -15.33 0.51
C GLU A 192 -14.53 -15.53 -0.99
N ARG A 193 -13.64 -14.76 -1.63
CA ARG A 193 -13.27 -14.91 -3.05
C ARG A 193 -12.22 -16.00 -3.30
N GLY A 194 -11.85 -16.77 -2.28
CA GLY A 194 -10.96 -17.91 -2.39
C GLY A 194 -9.49 -17.60 -2.28
N ALA A 195 -9.12 -16.39 -1.88
CA ALA A 195 -7.73 -16.05 -1.62
C ALA A 195 -7.21 -16.70 -0.34
N THR A 196 -5.94 -17.08 -0.33
CA THR A 196 -5.22 -17.44 0.89
C THR A 196 -4.66 -16.16 1.52
N TYR A 197 -5.43 -15.57 2.43
CA TYR A 197 -5.05 -14.35 3.11
C TYR A 197 -3.89 -14.59 4.08
N ARG A 198 -2.90 -13.70 4.06
CA ARG A 198 -1.71 -13.73 4.92
C ARG A 198 -1.67 -12.48 5.77
N GLU A 199 -2.03 -12.63 7.04
CA GLU A 199 -1.97 -11.55 8.02
C GLU A 199 -0.57 -11.43 8.62
N GLY A 200 -0.09 -10.19 8.75
CA GLY A 200 1.10 -9.81 9.50
C GLY A 200 0.72 -9.04 10.78
N ALA A 201 1.73 -8.63 11.54
CA ALA A 201 1.51 -7.80 12.72
C ALA A 201 0.87 -6.45 12.35
N LEU A 202 0.03 -5.93 13.26
CA LEU A 202 -0.69 -4.68 13.09
C LEU A 202 0.27 -3.52 12.77
N TYR A 203 -0.07 -2.77 11.72
CA TYR A 203 0.62 -1.53 11.34
C TYR A 203 2.13 -1.70 11.14
N LEU A 204 2.56 -2.88 10.70
CA LEU A 204 3.92 -3.17 10.25
C LEU A 204 3.91 -3.63 8.80
N ASP A 205 5.06 -3.54 8.13
CA ASP A 205 5.20 -4.05 6.77
C ASP A 205 4.89 -5.56 6.73
N ASN A 206 3.95 -5.89 5.87
CA ASN A 206 3.65 -7.26 5.48
C ASN A 206 3.34 -7.25 3.98
N THR A 207 4.31 -7.68 3.19
CA THR A 207 4.23 -7.72 1.73
C THR A 207 4.25 -9.17 1.26
N ILE A 208 3.24 -9.55 0.48
CA ILE A 208 3.08 -10.91 -0.06
C ILE A 208 3.26 -10.85 -1.58
N VAL A 209 4.12 -11.72 -2.08
CA VAL A 209 4.38 -11.89 -3.51
C VAL A 209 3.93 -13.28 -3.94
N ASP A 210 2.97 -13.35 -4.84
CA ASP A 210 2.55 -14.58 -5.50
C ASP A 210 2.70 -14.42 -7.01
N GLY A 211 3.89 -14.76 -7.51
CA GLY A 211 4.26 -14.55 -8.90
C GLY A 211 4.22 -13.06 -9.29
N ARG A 212 3.29 -12.70 -10.16
CA ARG A 212 3.11 -11.31 -10.65
C ARG A 212 2.02 -10.54 -9.90
N LEU A 213 1.52 -11.09 -8.80
CA LEU A 213 0.62 -10.43 -7.86
C LEU A 213 1.40 -10.04 -6.60
N VAL A 214 1.44 -8.75 -6.30
CA VAL A 214 2.18 -8.18 -5.16
C VAL A 214 1.22 -7.38 -4.30
N THR A 215 1.04 -7.76 -3.04
CA THR A 215 0.12 -7.07 -2.14
C THR A 215 0.77 -6.71 -0.81
N GLY A 216 0.37 -5.58 -0.24
CA GLY A 216 0.81 -5.08 1.06
C GLY A 216 -0.37 -4.83 1.99
N GLN A 217 -0.17 -5.06 3.28
CA GLN A 217 -1.24 -5.05 4.27
C GLN A 217 -1.71 -3.64 4.63
N ASN A 218 -0.80 -2.67 4.70
CA ASN A 218 -1.05 -1.34 5.25
C ASN A 218 -0.06 -0.31 4.66
N PRO A 219 -0.14 0.98 4.99
CA PRO A 219 0.73 2.01 4.44
C PRO A 219 2.23 1.75 4.61
N TRP A 220 2.64 1.08 5.69
CA TRP A 220 4.05 0.75 5.95
C TRP A 220 4.60 -0.33 5.02
N SER A 221 3.75 -1.01 4.25
CA SER A 221 4.14 -1.96 3.21
C SER A 221 4.44 -1.30 1.86
N THR A 222 4.21 -0.01 1.70
CA THR A 222 4.28 0.66 0.39
C THR A 222 5.65 0.54 -0.27
N TRP A 223 6.74 0.76 0.48
CA TRP A 223 8.10 0.63 -0.04
C TRP A 223 8.39 -0.78 -0.54
N SER A 224 8.10 -1.77 0.29
CA SER A 224 8.31 -3.19 -0.02
C SER A 224 7.45 -3.65 -1.20
N VAL A 225 6.21 -3.20 -1.31
CA VAL A 225 5.33 -3.50 -2.44
C VAL A 225 5.91 -2.93 -3.73
N ALA A 226 6.28 -1.65 -3.74
CA ALA A 226 6.82 -1.01 -4.92
C ALA A 226 8.12 -1.67 -5.41
N GLU A 227 9.05 -1.96 -4.50
CA GLU A 227 10.30 -2.67 -4.82
C GLU A 227 10.05 -4.11 -5.28
N SER A 228 9.09 -4.80 -4.68
CA SER A 228 8.71 -6.16 -5.10
C SER A 228 8.04 -6.17 -6.48
N MET A 229 7.29 -5.12 -6.82
CA MET A 229 6.78 -4.95 -8.19
C MET A 229 7.91 -4.78 -9.19
N ILE A 230 8.95 -4.01 -8.88
CA ILE A 230 10.14 -3.87 -9.74
C ILE A 230 10.81 -5.24 -9.95
N ARG A 231 10.95 -6.05 -8.89
CA ARG A 231 11.50 -7.42 -9.02
C ARG A 231 10.60 -8.31 -9.87
N ALA A 232 9.30 -8.24 -9.69
CA ALA A 232 8.34 -8.99 -10.50
C ALA A 232 8.35 -8.57 -11.98
N LEU A 233 8.72 -7.33 -12.29
CA LEU A 233 8.96 -6.83 -13.64
C LEU A 233 10.32 -7.26 -14.23
N GLY A 234 11.11 -8.03 -13.47
CA GLY A 234 12.39 -8.60 -13.93
C GLY A 234 13.61 -7.74 -13.67
N HIS A 235 13.53 -6.75 -12.78
CA HIS A 235 14.63 -5.84 -12.46
C HIS A 235 14.96 -5.84 -10.97
N GLU A 236 16.23 -5.61 -10.62
CA GLU A 236 16.59 -5.28 -9.24
C GLU A 236 16.26 -3.81 -8.97
N PRO A 237 15.58 -3.51 -7.87
CA PRO A 237 15.29 -2.14 -7.47
C PRO A 237 16.59 -1.35 -7.22
N VAL A 238 16.57 -0.08 -7.59
CA VAL A 238 17.66 0.84 -7.26
C VAL A 238 17.79 0.92 -5.74
N VAL A 239 19.04 0.81 -5.28
CA VAL A 239 19.34 0.94 -3.84
C VAL A 239 19.03 2.35 -3.38
N ARG A 240 18.24 2.46 -2.34
CA ARG A 240 17.90 3.69 -1.64
C ARG A 240 18.22 3.61 -0.15
N GLU A 241 18.33 4.73 0.48
CA GLU A 241 18.48 4.79 1.93
C GLU A 241 17.12 4.47 2.59
N ALA A 242 17.12 3.58 3.58
CA ALA A 242 15.92 3.30 4.37
C ALA A 242 15.54 4.52 5.21
N THR A 243 14.26 4.80 5.29
CA THR A 243 13.72 5.89 6.10
C THR A 243 13.77 5.56 7.59
N ALA A 244 13.66 6.59 8.45
CA ALA A 244 13.54 6.38 9.90
C ALA A 244 12.32 5.52 10.26
N GLU A 245 11.23 5.67 9.50
CA GLU A 245 10.03 4.86 9.63
C GLU A 245 10.32 3.39 9.32
N GLU A 246 10.98 3.09 8.19
CA GLU A 246 11.34 1.72 7.83
C GLU A 246 12.27 1.06 8.84
N ASN A 247 13.25 1.81 9.35
CA ASN A 247 14.15 1.33 10.41
C ASN A 247 13.37 0.99 11.70
N SER A 248 12.37 1.80 12.05
CA SER A 248 11.50 1.53 13.20
C SER A 248 10.59 0.34 12.99
N VAL A 249 10.04 0.18 11.78
CA VAL A 249 9.26 -1.01 11.39
C VAL A 249 10.12 -2.27 11.51
N ALA A 250 11.33 -2.27 10.98
CA ALA A 250 12.26 -3.41 11.06
C ALA A 250 12.58 -3.78 12.53
N LEU A 251 12.80 -2.77 13.37
CA LEU A 251 13.04 -2.98 14.80
C LEU A 251 11.83 -3.61 15.51
N LEU A 252 10.62 -3.17 15.21
CA LEU A 252 9.38 -3.75 15.74
C LEU A 252 9.14 -5.17 15.20
N GLN A 253 9.47 -5.44 13.94
CA GLN A 253 9.43 -6.80 13.38
C GLN A 253 10.41 -7.72 14.11
N THR A 254 11.62 -7.24 14.43
CA THR A 254 12.57 -7.99 15.27
C THR A 254 12.00 -8.27 16.66
N PHE A 255 11.32 -7.28 17.27
CA PHE A 255 10.64 -7.49 18.55
C PHE A 255 9.59 -8.61 18.46
N HIS A 256 8.74 -8.60 17.45
CA HIS A 256 7.70 -9.62 17.28
C HIS A 256 8.26 -11.00 16.95
N ALA A 257 9.33 -11.08 16.15
CA ALA A 257 9.90 -12.35 15.71
C ALA A 257 10.87 -12.97 16.70
N LYS A 258 11.65 -12.15 17.42
CA LYS A 258 12.80 -12.61 18.22
C LYS A 258 12.76 -12.16 19.70
N GLY A 259 11.73 -11.38 20.06
CA GLY A 259 11.51 -10.89 21.43
C GLY A 259 12.29 -9.63 21.81
N SER A 260 12.05 -9.19 23.04
CA SER A 260 12.53 -7.91 23.59
C SER A 260 14.05 -7.78 23.62
N ASP A 261 14.77 -8.83 23.99
CA ASP A 261 16.24 -8.75 24.14
C ASP A 261 16.93 -8.55 22.80
N ALA A 262 16.40 -9.19 21.74
CA ALA A 262 16.91 -9.03 20.37
C ALA A 262 16.66 -7.61 19.88
N ALA A 263 15.43 -7.09 20.05
CA ALA A 263 15.09 -5.74 19.65
C ALA A 263 15.90 -4.66 20.40
N LEU A 264 16.13 -4.84 21.71
CA LEU A 264 16.93 -3.90 22.48
C LEU A 264 18.41 -3.89 22.08
N ARG A 265 18.97 -5.04 21.70
CA ARG A 265 20.34 -5.10 21.15
C ARG A 265 20.42 -4.42 19.78
N GLU A 266 19.47 -4.65 18.92
CA GLU A 266 19.39 -4.01 17.60
C GLU A 266 19.20 -2.51 17.73
N ARG A 267 18.35 -2.06 18.68
CA ARG A 267 18.14 -0.64 19.01
C ARG A 267 19.45 0.10 19.32
N ALA A 268 20.35 -0.55 20.05
CA ALA A 268 21.64 0.06 20.44
C ALA A 268 22.54 0.36 19.22
N GLN A 269 22.30 -0.27 18.08
CA GLN A 269 23.04 -0.10 16.82
C GLN A 269 22.25 0.69 15.77
N ALA A 270 20.95 0.89 15.99
CA ALA A 270 20.08 1.55 15.05
C ALA A 270 20.28 3.07 15.06
N ALA A 271 20.49 3.65 13.90
CA ALA A 271 20.45 5.09 13.68
C ALA A 271 19.14 5.50 13.02
N HIS A 272 18.73 6.75 13.22
CA HIS A 272 17.59 7.34 12.53
C HIS A 272 16.29 6.54 12.66
N LEU A 273 15.76 6.49 13.90
CA LEU A 273 14.47 5.87 14.21
C LEU A 273 13.34 6.91 14.28
N ASP A 274 12.16 6.53 13.81
CA ASP A 274 10.91 7.25 14.02
C ASP A 274 10.36 6.93 15.42
N ARG A 275 10.60 7.84 16.34
CA ARG A 275 10.13 7.71 17.73
C ARG A 275 8.62 7.78 17.85
N GLY A 276 7.96 8.55 16.97
CA GLY A 276 6.52 8.68 16.94
C GLY A 276 5.86 7.34 16.63
N LEU A 277 6.38 6.64 15.62
CA LEU A 277 5.92 5.30 15.24
C LEU A 277 6.11 4.30 16.39
N LEU A 278 7.29 4.28 17.03
CA LEU A 278 7.55 3.38 18.16
C LEU A 278 6.61 3.64 19.33
N LEU A 279 6.32 4.91 19.64
CA LEU A 279 5.38 5.29 20.70
C LEU A 279 3.93 4.97 20.33
N MET A 280 3.55 5.11 19.06
CA MET A 280 2.25 4.68 18.56
C MET A 280 2.04 3.19 18.81
N HIS A 281 3.03 2.34 18.47
CA HIS A 281 2.97 0.90 18.73
C HIS A 281 2.92 0.57 20.22
N ALA A 282 3.63 1.33 21.07
CA ALA A 282 3.53 1.20 22.52
C ALA A 282 2.11 1.50 23.02
N LEU A 283 1.47 2.55 22.47
CA LEU A 283 0.09 2.90 22.79
C LEU A 283 -0.89 1.80 22.36
N VAL A 284 -0.76 1.31 21.11
CA VAL A 284 -1.59 0.21 20.58
C VAL A 284 -1.46 -1.04 21.46
N ALA A 285 -0.24 -1.41 21.86
CA ALA A 285 -0.01 -2.55 22.76
C ALA A 285 -0.67 -2.32 24.13
N GLY A 286 -0.58 -1.09 24.67
CA GLY A 286 -1.24 -0.70 25.91
C GLY A 286 -2.78 -0.81 25.83
N MET A 287 -3.38 -0.34 24.75
CA MET A 287 -4.82 -0.45 24.51
C MET A 287 -5.28 -1.90 24.35
N GLN A 288 -4.41 -2.80 23.91
CA GLN A 288 -4.64 -4.24 23.83
C GLN A 288 -4.30 -4.99 25.14
N TRP A 289 -4.04 -4.28 26.24
CA TRP A 289 -3.65 -4.83 27.55
C TRP A 289 -2.31 -5.61 27.53
N ARG A 290 -1.49 -5.40 26.51
CA ARG A 290 -0.14 -5.98 26.38
C ARG A 290 0.89 -5.05 27.05
N LEU A 291 0.74 -4.86 28.36
CA LEU A 291 1.50 -3.83 29.11
C LEU A 291 3.03 -4.07 29.10
N ALA A 292 3.45 -5.33 29.12
CA ALA A 292 4.88 -5.67 29.04
C ALA A 292 5.48 -5.24 27.69
N ASP A 293 4.76 -5.52 26.59
CA ASP A 293 5.16 -5.13 25.24
C ASP A 293 5.18 -3.60 25.09
N ALA A 294 4.14 -2.93 25.60
CA ALA A 294 4.07 -1.47 25.61
C ALA A 294 5.29 -0.85 26.31
N PHE A 295 5.70 -1.39 27.45
CA PHE A 295 6.88 -0.93 28.17
C PHE A 295 8.18 -1.12 27.37
N VAL A 296 8.35 -2.28 26.71
CA VAL A 296 9.52 -2.53 25.85
C VAL A 296 9.54 -1.56 24.67
N MET A 297 8.40 -1.39 23.97
CA MET A 297 8.30 -0.47 22.84
C MET A 297 8.61 1.00 23.24
N GLN A 298 8.16 1.43 24.43
CA GLN A 298 8.57 2.72 24.98
C GLN A 298 10.09 2.82 25.21
N ARG A 299 10.74 1.74 25.63
CA ARG A 299 12.20 1.71 25.78
C ARG A 299 12.90 1.78 24.42
N LEU A 300 12.36 1.14 23.38
CA LEU A 300 12.88 1.25 22.03
C LEU A 300 12.80 2.69 21.50
N ALA A 301 11.80 3.48 21.92
CA ALA A 301 11.64 4.87 21.53
C ALA A 301 12.52 5.87 22.29
N ARG A 302 13.25 5.46 23.34
CA ARG A 302 14.15 6.37 24.09
C ARG A 302 15.33 6.79 23.22
N PRO A 303 15.89 8.01 23.45
CA PRO A 303 17.08 8.49 22.75
C PRO A 303 18.30 7.56 22.93
#